data_4db2d3ae058eda758ad2793b4d303115
#
_entry.id   4db2d3ae058eda758ad2793b4d303115
#
_cell.length_a   1.000
_cell.length_b   1.000
_cell.length_c   1.000
_cell.angle_alpha   90.00
_cell.angle_beta   90.00
_cell.angle_gamma   90.00
#
_symmetry.space_group_name_H-M   'P 1'
#
loop_
_entity.id
_entity.type
_entity.pdbx_description
1 polymer ?
#
loop_
_entity_poly.entity_id
_entity_poly.type
_entity_poly.pdbx_seq_one_letter_code
_entity_poly.pdbx_strand_id
1 'polypeptide(L)'
;MAGPQPKQFLSLDGVPILVHSLRAFAAVPRVTRIIVAVRKPEMERVQAQVTDNGFDGRVQVVEGGDNRQESVAHALAAIKAEPDDVVLVHDAVRPLIDAATIDRTIDAVVEHGAAIVGMPAVDTIKQVERTAHGALVVSTIPREFIVQAQTPQGFRFSLLVSAFAEATADGFVGTDEASVVERAGHSVAVVPGSHVNLKITQPGDLELAEFYLHQRGR
;
A
#
# COMPACT_ATOMS: atom_id res chain seq x y z
N MET A 1 -10.61 7.64 -12.44
CA MET A 1 -9.91 8.01 -13.70
C MET A 1 -9.95 6.81 -14.63
N ALA A 2 -10.76 6.86 -15.65
CA ALA A 2 -10.67 5.96 -16.80
C ALA A 2 -9.89 6.72 -17.90
N GLY A 3 -8.59 6.82 -17.75
CA GLY A 3 -7.69 7.37 -18.77
C GLY A 3 -6.99 6.23 -19.52
N PRO A 4 -6.41 6.51 -20.71
CA PRO A 4 -5.72 5.50 -21.50
C PRO A 4 -4.46 4.94 -20.82
N GLN A 5 -4.01 5.52 -19.72
CA GLN A 5 -2.79 5.16 -19.02
C GLN A 5 -3.07 4.78 -17.55
N PRO A 6 -2.52 3.65 -17.05
CA PRO A 6 -2.61 3.30 -15.62
C PRO A 6 -2.00 4.39 -14.72
N LYS A 7 -2.64 4.62 -13.56
CA LYS A 7 -2.35 5.75 -12.66
C LYS A 7 -0.90 5.81 -12.18
N GLN A 8 -0.28 4.68 -11.92
CA GLN A 8 1.10 4.58 -11.46
C GLN A 8 2.14 5.13 -12.45
N PHE A 9 1.74 5.32 -13.71
CA PHE A 9 2.57 5.89 -14.75
C PHE A 9 2.28 7.36 -15.07
N LEU A 10 1.30 7.96 -14.38
CA LEU A 10 1.09 9.39 -14.47
C LEU A 10 2.32 10.11 -13.92
N SER A 11 2.61 11.29 -14.49
CA SER A 11 3.72 12.12 -14.05
C SER A 11 3.34 12.96 -12.84
N LEU A 12 4.20 12.98 -11.84
CA LEU A 12 4.16 13.87 -10.70
C LEU A 12 5.50 14.64 -10.73
N ASP A 13 5.44 15.95 -11.00
CA ASP A 13 6.62 16.81 -11.20
C ASP A 13 7.66 16.22 -12.19
N GLY A 14 7.17 15.78 -13.36
CA GLY A 14 7.99 15.22 -14.44
C GLY A 14 8.46 13.76 -14.23
N VAL A 15 8.19 13.15 -13.07
CA VAL A 15 8.63 11.79 -12.72
C VAL A 15 7.41 10.88 -12.55
N PRO A 16 7.42 9.63 -13.05
CA PRO A 16 6.31 8.70 -12.85
C PRO A 16 6.02 8.45 -11.36
N ILE A 17 4.74 8.39 -10.99
CA ILE A 17 4.29 8.14 -9.59
C ILE A 17 4.96 6.91 -8.99
N LEU A 18 5.05 5.80 -9.75
CA LEU A 18 5.73 4.59 -9.33
C LEU A 18 7.18 4.86 -8.91
N VAL A 19 7.91 5.68 -9.67
CA VAL A 19 9.31 5.99 -9.40
C VAL A 19 9.47 6.78 -8.10
N HIS A 20 8.54 7.70 -7.78
CA HIS A 20 8.54 8.36 -6.47
C HIS A 20 8.37 7.36 -5.32
N SER A 21 7.42 6.41 -5.45
CA SER A 21 7.24 5.36 -4.44
C SER A 21 8.49 4.49 -4.29
N LEU A 22 9.14 4.10 -5.40
CA LEU A 22 10.39 3.34 -5.36
C LEU A 22 11.52 4.12 -4.67
N ARG A 23 11.66 5.42 -4.96
CA ARG A 23 12.66 6.29 -4.32
C ARG A 23 12.44 6.40 -2.82
N ALA A 24 11.18 6.53 -2.37
CA ALA A 24 10.85 6.61 -0.95
C ALA A 24 11.30 5.37 -0.17
N PHE A 25 11.01 4.17 -0.68
CA PHE A 25 11.44 2.91 -0.05
C PHE A 25 12.94 2.67 -0.22
N ALA A 26 13.51 2.98 -1.39
CA ALA A 26 14.93 2.82 -1.63
C ALA A 26 15.79 3.76 -0.76
N ALA A 27 15.27 4.87 -0.27
CA ALA A 27 15.95 5.77 0.65
C ALA A 27 16.05 5.22 2.08
N VAL A 28 15.28 4.18 2.45
CA VAL A 28 15.33 3.57 3.78
C VAL A 28 16.33 2.43 3.78
N PRO A 29 17.43 2.49 4.58
CA PRO A 29 18.48 1.46 4.58
C PRO A 29 17.98 0.06 5.00
N ARG A 30 16.96 0.01 5.87
CA ARG A 30 16.35 -1.26 6.34
C ARG A 30 15.55 -1.97 5.25
N VAL A 31 15.14 -1.28 4.19
CA VAL A 31 14.48 -1.89 3.03
C VAL A 31 15.56 -2.44 2.10
N THR A 32 15.81 -3.72 2.14
CA THR A 32 16.89 -4.39 1.39
C THR A 32 16.48 -4.78 -0.03
N ARG A 33 15.20 -5.06 -0.25
CA ARG A 33 14.65 -5.50 -1.54
C ARG A 33 13.25 -4.93 -1.75
N ILE A 34 12.93 -4.64 -3.00
CA ILE A 34 11.60 -4.18 -3.42
C ILE A 34 11.10 -5.09 -4.53
N ILE A 35 9.88 -5.60 -4.41
CA ILE A 35 9.20 -6.37 -5.46
C ILE A 35 8.06 -5.52 -6.02
N VAL A 36 8.02 -5.39 -7.33
CA VAL A 36 6.94 -4.65 -8.03
C VAL A 36 6.09 -5.63 -8.82
N ALA A 37 4.88 -5.89 -8.34
CA ALA A 37 3.91 -6.73 -9.05
C ALA A 37 3.10 -5.86 -10.01
N VAL A 38 3.14 -6.17 -11.30
CA VAL A 38 2.43 -5.44 -12.35
C VAL A 38 1.80 -6.39 -13.36
N ARG A 39 0.79 -5.93 -14.08
CA ARG A 39 0.19 -6.70 -15.17
C ARG A 39 1.23 -7.02 -16.22
N LYS A 40 1.14 -8.18 -16.83
CA LYS A 40 2.09 -8.66 -17.86
C LYS A 40 2.41 -7.64 -18.95
N PRO A 41 1.46 -6.91 -19.56
CA PRO A 41 1.76 -5.91 -20.59
C PRO A 41 2.61 -4.73 -20.09
N GLU A 42 2.66 -4.48 -18.78
CA GLU A 42 3.39 -3.35 -18.19
C GLU A 42 4.79 -3.72 -17.70
N MET A 43 5.14 -5.00 -17.72
CA MET A 43 6.42 -5.49 -17.14
C MET A 43 7.64 -4.85 -17.82
N GLU A 44 7.69 -4.83 -19.15
CA GLU A 44 8.81 -4.24 -19.89
C GLU A 44 8.96 -2.74 -19.58
N ARG A 45 7.85 -2.03 -19.52
CA ARG A 45 7.83 -0.61 -19.17
C ARG A 45 8.35 -0.36 -17.76
N VAL A 46 7.91 -1.17 -16.79
CA VAL A 46 8.37 -1.02 -15.39
C VAL A 46 9.83 -1.42 -15.27
N GLN A 47 10.28 -2.47 -15.96
CA GLN A 47 11.68 -2.86 -15.98
C GLN A 47 12.57 -1.73 -16.54
N ALA A 48 12.15 -1.08 -17.62
CA ALA A 48 12.87 0.08 -18.15
C ALA A 48 12.96 1.21 -17.11
N GLN A 49 11.86 1.54 -16.41
CA GLN A 49 11.87 2.54 -15.34
C GLN A 49 12.79 2.18 -14.18
N VAL A 50 12.88 0.89 -13.82
CA VAL A 50 13.81 0.39 -12.79
C VAL A 50 15.26 0.65 -13.22
N THR A 51 15.62 0.26 -14.44
CA THR A 51 16.97 0.43 -15.00
C THR A 51 17.32 1.91 -15.17
N ASP A 52 16.44 2.71 -15.79
CA ASP A 52 16.67 4.14 -16.06
C ASP A 52 16.84 4.99 -14.78
N ASN A 53 16.30 4.50 -13.64
CA ASN A 53 16.44 5.18 -12.35
C ASN A 53 17.47 4.53 -11.41
N GLY A 54 18.27 3.58 -11.88
CA GLY A 54 19.37 2.98 -11.13
C GLY A 54 18.93 2.05 -9.99
N PHE A 55 17.78 1.40 -10.12
CA PHE A 55 17.26 0.46 -9.12
C PHE A 55 17.64 -1.00 -9.40
N ASP A 56 18.48 -1.27 -10.42
CA ASP A 56 18.92 -2.62 -10.76
C ASP A 56 19.58 -3.32 -9.56
N GLY A 57 19.25 -4.60 -9.38
CA GLY A 57 19.72 -5.41 -8.25
C GLY A 57 18.97 -5.18 -6.93
N ARG A 58 18.21 -4.10 -6.78
CA ARG A 58 17.39 -3.81 -5.58
C ARG A 58 15.89 -3.97 -5.83
N VAL A 59 15.44 -3.72 -7.03
CA VAL A 59 14.04 -3.84 -7.45
C VAL A 59 13.89 -5.02 -8.40
N GLN A 60 12.95 -5.90 -8.12
CA GLN A 60 12.55 -7.01 -8.98
C GLN A 60 11.12 -6.79 -9.47
N VAL A 61 10.90 -6.93 -10.77
CA VAL A 61 9.56 -6.86 -11.39
C VAL A 61 9.02 -8.28 -11.53
N VAL A 62 7.77 -8.49 -11.09
CA VAL A 62 7.06 -9.77 -11.22
C VAL A 62 5.69 -9.56 -11.86
N GLU A 63 5.17 -10.62 -12.49
CA GLU A 63 3.81 -10.60 -13.00
C GLU A 63 2.80 -10.62 -11.84
N GLY A 64 1.88 -9.66 -11.80
CA GLY A 64 0.76 -9.61 -10.85
C GLY A 64 -0.38 -10.53 -11.28
N GLY A 65 -1.36 -10.67 -10.40
CA GLY A 65 -2.58 -11.42 -10.65
C GLY A 65 -3.73 -10.55 -11.20
N ASP A 66 -4.91 -11.16 -11.30
CA ASP A 66 -6.11 -10.50 -11.80
C ASP A 66 -6.67 -9.46 -10.82
N ASN A 67 -6.36 -9.60 -9.54
CA ASN A 67 -6.74 -8.69 -8.48
C ASN A 67 -5.53 -8.32 -7.59
N ARG A 68 -5.77 -7.41 -6.60
CA ARG A 68 -4.73 -6.92 -5.71
C ARG A 68 -4.15 -8.03 -4.81
N GLN A 69 -5.00 -8.87 -4.24
CA GLN A 69 -4.58 -9.98 -3.36
C GLN A 69 -3.70 -10.99 -4.10
N GLU A 70 -4.08 -11.39 -5.30
CA GLU A 70 -3.27 -12.28 -6.14
C GLU A 70 -1.92 -11.65 -6.52
N SER A 71 -1.91 -10.35 -6.83
CA SER A 71 -0.67 -9.63 -7.13
C SER A 71 0.29 -9.66 -5.95
N VAL A 72 -0.21 -9.49 -4.72
CA VAL A 72 0.59 -9.60 -3.50
C VAL A 72 1.04 -11.04 -3.27
N ALA A 73 0.17 -12.04 -3.50
CA ALA A 73 0.55 -13.47 -3.39
C ALA A 73 1.69 -13.81 -4.36
N HIS A 74 1.64 -13.34 -5.61
CA HIS A 74 2.73 -13.54 -6.58
C HIS A 74 4.04 -12.85 -6.13
N ALA A 75 3.94 -11.64 -5.58
CA ALA A 75 5.10 -10.95 -5.02
C ALA A 75 5.69 -11.71 -3.83
N LEU A 76 4.86 -12.22 -2.90
CA LEU A 76 5.30 -13.02 -1.76
C LEU A 76 6.00 -14.31 -2.20
N ALA A 77 5.50 -14.99 -3.22
CA ALA A 77 6.12 -16.18 -3.77
C ALA A 77 7.51 -15.92 -4.42
N ALA A 78 7.78 -14.68 -4.84
CA ALA A 78 9.07 -14.27 -5.39
C ALA A 78 10.08 -13.84 -4.32
N ILE A 79 9.65 -13.67 -3.05
CA ILE A 79 10.52 -13.27 -1.95
C ILE A 79 11.24 -14.52 -1.38
N LYS A 80 12.54 -14.39 -1.20
CA LYS A 80 13.31 -15.30 -0.34
C LYS A 80 13.57 -14.57 0.97
N ALA A 81 12.85 -14.96 2.01
CA ALA A 81 12.89 -14.33 3.32
C ALA A 81 12.85 -15.38 4.43
N GLU A 82 13.40 -15.03 5.58
CA GLU A 82 13.28 -15.81 6.80
C GLU A 82 11.91 -15.58 7.45
N PRO A 83 11.41 -16.49 8.30
CA PRO A 83 10.06 -16.39 8.88
C PRO A 83 9.78 -15.07 9.60
N ASP A 84 10.78 -14.49 10.25
CA ASP A 84 10.69 -13.26 11.04
C ASP A 84 11.03 -11.99 10.27
N ASP A 85 11.41 -12.10 9.00
CA ASP A 85 11.64 -10.93 8.15
C ASP A 85 10.37 -10.08 8.02
N VAL A 86 10.57 -8.78 7.93
CA VAL A 86 9.46 -7.83 7.76
C VAL A 86 9.16 -7.62 6.28
N VAL A 87 7.91 -7.85 5.90
CA VAL A 87 7.38 -7.52 4.57
C VAL A 87 6.45 -6.32 4.68
N LEU A 88 6.68 -5.32 3.84
CA LEU A 88 5.82 -4.14 3.71
C LEU A 88 5.07 -4.20 2.37
N VAL A 89 3.75 -4.12 2.40
CA VAL A 89 2.91 -3.99 1.20
C VAL A 89 2.50 -2.53 1.04
N HIS A 90 2.77 -1.96 -0.13
CA HIS A 90 2.52 -0.54 -0.39
C HIS A 90 1.83 -0.29 -1.72
N ASP A 91 0.86 0.62 -1.71
CA ASP A 91 0.21 1.08 -2.93
C ASP A 91 1.17 1.96 -3.74
N ALA A 92 1.54 1.54 -4.95
CA ALA A 92 2.42 2.31 -5.84
C ALA A 92 1.92 3.74 -6.15
N VAL A 93 0.64 4.01 -5.91
CA VAL A 93 -0.01 5.32 -6.11
C VAL A 93 -0.05 6.19 -4.83
N ARG A 94 0.78 5.89 -3.83
CA ARG A 94 1.05 6.74 -2.66
C ARG A 94 2.52 7.22 -2.67
N PRO A 95 2.87 8.11 -3.60
CA PRO A 95 4.28 8.48 -3.86
C PRO A 95 4.95 9.27 -2.73
N LEU A 96 4.16 9.78 -1.79
CA LEU A 96 4.62 10.74 -0.80
C LEU A 96 4.75 10.15 0.62
N ILE A 97 4.92 8.83 0.73
CA ILE A 97 5.30 8.21 2.00
C ILE A 97 6.68 8.73 2.43
N ASP A 98 6.87 8.98 3.72
CA ASP A 98 8.16 9.41 4.25
C ASP A 98 8.93 8.26 4.91
N ALA A 99 10.26 8.37 4.96
CA ALA A 99 11.15 7.37 5.51
C ALA A 99 10.86 7.08 7.01
N ALA A 100 10.53 8.10 7.78
CA ALA A 100 10.24 7.95 9.20
C ALA A 100 8.97 7.11 9.44
N THR A 101 7.95 7.26 8.59
CA THR A 101 6.74 6.44 8.66
C THR A 101 7.04 4.98 8.25
N ILE A 102 7.88 4.75 7.23
CA ILE A 102 8.33 3.41 6.87
C ILE A 102 9.07 2.76 8.04
N ASP A 103 10.03 3.46 8.65
CA ASP A 103 10.80 2.94 9.79
C ASP A 103 9.90 2.63 10.99
N ARG A 104 8.98 3.52 11.37
CA ARG A 104 8.01 3.26 12.45
C ARG A 104 7.12 2.05 12.16
N THR A 105 6.76 1.82 10.88
CA THR A 105 5.98 0.63 10.51
C THR A 105 6.80 -0.64 10.69
N ILE A 106 8.09 -0.63 10.31
CA ILE A 106 8.99 -1.77 10.54
C ILE A 106 9.12 -2.04 12.04
N ASP A 107 9.33 -1.01 12.86
CA ASP A 107 9.44 -1.15 14.32
C ASP A 107 8.17 -1.76 14.94
N ALA A 108 7.00 -1.28 14.52
CA ALA A 108 5.72 -1.81 14.99
C ALA A 108 5.51 -3.28 14.57
N VAL A 109 5.97 -3.70 13.38
CA VAL A 109 5.93 -5.11 12.97
C VAL A 109 6.88 -5.97 13.80
N VAL A 110 8.07 -5.48 14.10
CA VAL A 110 9.02 -6.19 14.97
C VAL A 110 8.41 -6.41 16.36
N GLU A 111 7.70 -5.42 16.91
CA GLU A 111 7.07 -5.48 18.23
C GLU A 111 5.78 -6.32 18.24
N HIS A 112 4.90 -6.14 17.25
CA HIS A 112 3.52 -6.67 17.30
C HIS A 112 3.24 -7.77 16.27
N GLY A 113 4.15 -8.03 15.33
CA GLY A 113 3.98 -9.01 14.25
C GLY A 113 3.25 -8.49 13.01
N ALA A 114 2.34 -7.53 13.18
CA ALA A 114 1.59 -6.89 12.09
C ALA A 114 1.28 -5.42 12.42
N ALA A 115 1.35 -4.54 11.44
CA ALA A 115 1.03 -3.12 11.60
C ALA A 115 0.56 -2.49 10.29
N ILE A 116 -0.33 -1.51 10.39
CA ILE A 116 -0.75 -0.66 9.26
C ILE A 116 -0.46 0.81 9.57
N VAL A 117 -0.21 1.58 8.53
CA VAL A 117 -0.28 3.04 8.62
C VAL A 117 -1.76 3.44 8.54
N GLY A 118 -2.18 4.34 9.42
CA GLY A 118 -3.57 4.79 9.42
C GLY A 118 -3.77 6.15 10.07
N MET A 119 -4.88 6.79 9.73
CA MET A 119 -5.27 8.08 10.26
C MET A 119 -6.60 8.00 11.00
N PRO A 120 -6.73 8.64 12.17
CA PRO A 120 -8.05 8.76 12.81
C PRO A 120 -9.05 9.45 11.88
N ALA A 121 -10.29 9.00 11.91
CA ALA A 121 -11.37 9.69 11.18
C ALA A 121 -11.64 11.06 11.82
N VAL A 122 -11.61 12.12 11.01
CA VAL A 122 -11.87 13.51 11.46
C VAL A 122 -13.34 13.85 11.36
N ASP A 123 -13.98 13.45 10.25
CA ASP A 123 -15.38 13.71 9.99
C ASP A 123 -16.31 12.77 10.78
N THR A 124 -17.58 13.16 10.93
CA THR A 124 -18.61 12.28 11.49
C THR A 124 -18.93 11.14 10.53
N ILE A 125 -18.74 9.91 10.98
CA ILE A 125 -18.97 8.70 10.19
C ILE A 125 -20.43 8.26 10.30
N LYS A 126 -21.11 8.12 9.16
CA LYS A 126 -22.48 7.64 9.07
C LYS A 126 -22.51 6.25 8.42
N GLN A 127 -23.11 5.31 9.09
CA GLN A 127 -23.52 4.06 8.45
C GLN A 127 -24.78 4.32 7.64
N VAL A 128 -24.81 3.84 6.40
CA VAL A 128 -25.94 4.06 5.50
C VAL A 128 -26.43 2.77 4.87
N GLU A 129 -27.70 2.71 4.60
CA GLU A 129 -28.32 1.72 3.73
C GLU A 129 -28.52 2.33 2.34
N ARG A 130 -28.08 1.62 1.31
CA ARG A 130 -28.24 2.06 -0.09
C ARG A 130 -29.63 1.69 -0.59
N THR A 131 -30.31 2.66 -1.22
CA THR A 131 -31.62 2.50 -1.84
C THR A 131 -31.54 2.77 -3.34
N ALA A 132 -32.62 2.48 -4.07
CA ALA A 132 -32.69 2.79 -5.51
C ALA A 132 -32.55 4.30 -5.83
N HIS A 133 -32.82 5.17 -4.87
CA HIS A 133 -32.83 6.63 -5.04
C HIS A 133 -31.75 7.35 -4.23
N GLY A 134 -30.75 6.63 -3.66
CA GLY A 134 -29.69 7.22 -2.86
C GLY A 134 -29.28 6.38 -1.67
N ALA A 135 -29.05 7.03 -0.52
CA ALA A 135 -28.70 6.36 0.71
C ALA A 135 -29.42 7.01 1.91
N LEU A 136 -29.86 6.17 2.85
CA LEU A 136 -30.46 6.59 4.12
C LEU A 136 -29.50 6.35 5.26
N VAL A 137 -29.36 7.31 6.17
CA VAL A 137 -28.55 7.16 7.37
C VAL A 137 -29.23 6.20 8.34
N VAL A 138 -28.52 5.14 8.72
CA VAL A 138 -28.96 4.13 9.71
C VAL A 138 -28.45 4.47 11.09
N SER A 139 -27.16 4.82 11.21
CA SER A 139 -26.53 5.12 12.49
C SER A 139 -25.33 6.06 12.35
N THR A 140 -24.87 6.59 13.48
CA THR A 140 -23.59 7.31 13.59
C THR A 140 -22.59 6.39 14.26
N ILE A 141 -21.44 6.16 13.62
CA ILE A 141 -20.35 5.36 14.18
C ILE A 141 -19.44 6.30 14.97
N PRO A 142 -19.11 6.00 16.24
CA PRO A 142 -18.17 6.79 17.01
C PRO A 142 -16.79 6.81 16.31
N ARG A 143 -16.36 7.99 15.89
CA ARG A 143 -15.14 8.16 15.08
C ARG A 143 -13.86 7.85 15.84
N GLU A 144 -13.88 7.89 17.16
CA GLU A 144 -12.76 7.53 18.03
C GLU A 144 -12.31 6.07 17.87
N PHE A 145 -13.16 5.20 17.32
CA PHE A 145 -12.84 3.81 17.00
C PHE A 145 -12.56 3.57 15.51
N ILE A 146 -12.51 4.64 14.71
CA ILE A 146 -12.35 4.51 13.26
C ILE A 146 -11.01 5.05 12.82
N VAL A 147 -10.27 4.19 12.12
CA VAL A 147 -9.02 4.53 11.45
C VAL A 147 -9.18 4.34 9.94
N GLN A 148 -8.76 5.34 9.19
CA GLN A 148 -8.66 5.27 7.74
C GLN A 148 -7.32 4.63 7.38
N ALA A 149 -7.36 3.36 6.95
CA ALA A 149 -6.16 2.60 6.62
C ALA A 149 -5.42 3.22 5.42
N GLN A 150 -4.12 3.35 5.59
CA GLN A 150 -3.16 3.70 4.53
C GLN A 150 -2.19 2.54 4.32
N THR A 151 -1.21 2.73 3.45
CA THR A 151 -0.06 1.86 3.31
C THR A 151 1.24 2.66 3.53
N PRO A 152 2.35 2.03 3.98
CA PRO A 152 2.58 0.59 4.01
C PRO A 152 1.75 -0.14 5.07
N GLN A 153 1.41 -1.39 4.76
CA GLN A 153 0.95 -2.39 5.70
C GLN A 153 2.07 -3.41 5.88
N GLY A 154 2.50 -3.63 7.10
CA GLY A 154 3.68 -4.42 7.42
C GLY A 154 3.33 -5.68 8.21
N PHE A 155 4.06 -6.77 7.97
CA PHE A 155 3.81 -8.07 8.58
C PHE A 155 5.11 -8.86 8.71
N ARG A 156 5.20 -9.78 9.68
CA ARG A 156 6.19 -10.84 9.61
C ARG A 156 5.90 -11.72 8.41
N PHE A 157 6.94 -12.14 7.69
CA PHE A 157 6.80 -12.90 6.46
C PHE A 157 5.98 -14.18 6.67
N SER A 158 6.31 -14.98 7.68
CA SER A 158 5.60 -16.23 7.98
C SER A 158 4.12 -16.00 8.28
N LEU A 159 3.79 -14.95 9.03
CA LEU A 159 2.41 -14.59 9.39
C LEU A 159 1.59 -14.24 8.13
N LEU A 160 2.14 -13.39 7.27
CA LEU A 160 1.46 -12.97 6.05
C LEU A 160 1.24 -14.15 5.09
N VAL A 161 2.26 -14.99 4.89
CA VAL A 161 2.17 -16.18 4.03
C VAL A 161 1.10 -17.16 4.55
N SER A 162 1.06 -17.42 5.86
CA SER A 162 0.04 -18.30 6.46
C SER A 162 -1.37 -17.75 6.26
N ALA A 163 -1.58 -16.46 6.58
CA ALA A 163 -2.89 -15.81 6.43
C ALA A 163 -3.39 -15.83 4.97
N PHE A 164 -2.48 -15.62 4.00
CA PHE A 164 -2.82 -15.72 2.57
C PHE A 164 -3.15 -17.13 2.14
N ALA A 165 -2.45 -18.15 2.65
CA ALA A 165 -2.75 -19.55 2.38
C ALA A 165 -4.15 -19.95 2.90
N GLU A 166 -4.49 -19.56 4.11
CA GLU A 166 -5.81 -19.77 4.70
C GLU A 166 -6.92 -19.08 3.92
N ALA A 167 -6.71 -17.79 3.58
CA ALA A 167 -7.66 -17.02 2.78
C ALA A 167 -7.92 -17.68 1.41
N THR A 168 -6.84 -18.20 0.77
CA THR A 168 -6.95 -18.91 -0.51
C THR A 168 -7.75 -20.20 -0.38
N ALA A 169 -7.48 -20.99 0.67
CA ALA A 169 -8.19 -22.24 0.92
C ALA A 169 -9.70 -22.04 1.12
N ASP A 170 -10.07 -20.91 1.74
CA ASP A 170 -11.47 -20.58 2.04
C ASP A 170 -12.14 -19.70 0.96
N GLY A 171 -11.42 -19.34 -0.10
CA GLY A 171 -11.93 -18.43 -1.15
C GLY A 171 -12.21 -17.01 -0.64
N PHE A 172 -11.56 -16.58 0.45
CA PHE A 172 -11.73 -15.24 1.00
C PHE A 172 -10.91 -14.21 0.23
N VAL A 173 -11.56 -13.12 -0.14
CA VAL A 173 -10.90 -11.96 -0.76
C VAL A 173 -10.99 -10.78 0.19
N GLY A 174 -9.85 -10.38 0.75
CA GLY A 174 -9.73 -9.22 1.63
C GLY A 174 -9.75 -7.90 0.85
N THR A 175 -10.10 -6.83 1.53
CA THR A 175 -10.01 -5.46 0.98
C THR A 175 -8.56 -4.94 0.98
N ASP A 176 -7.75 -5.44 1.91
CA ASP A 176 -6.33 -5.17 2.08
C ASP A 176 -5.64 -6.34 2.81
N GLU A 177 -4.34 -6.27 3.05
CA GLU A 177 -3.59 -7.35 3.72
C GLU A 177 -3.95 -7.45 5.20
N ALA A 178 -4.26 -6.33 5.85
CA ALA A 178 -4.69 -6.32 7.25
C ALA A 178 -5.96 -7.15 7.44
N SER A 179 -6.96 -7.00 6.56
CA SER A 179 -8.21 -7.78 6.64
C SER A 179 -8.01 -9.28 6.47
N VAL A 180 -6.99 -9.71 5.72
CA VAL A 180 -6.61 -11.11 5.57
C VAL A 180 -5.98 -11.63 6.88
N VAL A 181 -5.11 -10.84 7.48
CA VAL A 181 -4.41 -11.17 8.73
C VAL A 181 -5.36 -11.15 9.94
N GLU A 182 -6.27 -10.16 10.01
CA GLU A 182 -7.33 -10.08 11.02
C GLU A 182 -8.25 -11.31 10.98
N ARG A 183 -8.63 -11.73 9.76
CA ARG A 183 -9.44 -12.95 9.57
C ARG A 183 -8.74 -14.21 10.08
N ALA A 184 -7.43 -14.30 9.96
CA ALA A 184 -6.62 -15.39 10.53
C ALA A 184 -6.45 -15.28 12.06
N GLY A 185 -7.11 -14.33 12.71
CA GLY A 185 -7.15 -14.18 14.17
C GLY A 185 -5.99 -13.39 14.77
N HIS A 186 -5.20 -12.67 13.97
CA HIS A 186 -4.08 -11.88 14.45
C HIS A 186 -4.44 -10.42 14.64
N SER A 187 -3.88 -9.80 15.68
CA SER A 187 -4.01 -8.37 15.94
C SER A 187 -3.08 -7.58 15.01
N VAL A 188 -3.56 -6.40 14.57
CA VAL A 188 -2.80 -5.48 13.71
C VAL A 188 -2.65 -4.14 14.42
N ALA A 189 -1.41 -3.71 14.65
CA ALA A 189 -1.12 -2.42 15.27
C ALA A 189 -1.36 -1.26 14.28
N VAL A 190 -1.64 -0.07 14.80
CA VAL A 190 -1.81 1.14 13.98
C VAL A 190 -0.67 2.12 14.22
N VAL A 191 0.05 2.44 13.14
CA VAL A 191 1.09 3.47 13.11
C VAL A 191 0.46 4.78 12.61
N PRO A 192 0.68 5.92 13.28
CA PRO A 192 0.16 7.20 12.82
C PRO A 192 0.62 7.55 11.40
N GLY A 193 -0.36 7.76 10.52
CA GLY A 193 -0.17 8.19 9.14
C GLY A 193 -0.18 9.71 8.97
N SER A 194 -0.26 10.14 7.71
CA SER A 194 -0.28 11.56 7.32
C SER A 194 -1.21 11.80 6.14
N HIS A 195 -1.85 12.99 6.10
CA HIS A 195 -2.60 13.44 4.91
C HIS A 195 -1.70 13.57 3.67
N VAL A 196 -0.40 13.82 3.87
CA VAL A 196 0.58 13.88 2.79
C VAL A 196 0.78 12.54 2.10
N ASN A 197 0.57 11.40 2.82
CA ASN A 197 0.61 10.05 2.26
C ASN A 197 -0.71 9.69 1.56
N LEU A 198 -1.21 10.62 0.73
CA LEU A 198 -2.47 10.42 0.01
C LEU A 198 -2.34 9.35 -1.08
N LYS A 199 -3.46 8.70 -1.38
CA LYS A 199 -3.59 7.76 -2.51
C LYS A 199 -4.11 8.51 -3.72
N ILE A 200 -3.34 8.56 -4.80
CA ILE A 200 -3.77 9.21 -6.05
C ILE A 200 -4.82 8.33 -6.74
N THR A 201 -6.09 8.75 -6.64
CA THR A 201 -7.24 8.02 -7.17
C THR A 201 -8.04 8.85 -8.18
N GLN A 202 -8.07 10.17 -8.02
CA GLN A 202 -8.81 11.13 -8.82
C GLN A 202 -7.85 12.19 -9.39
N PRO A 203 -8.25 12.97 -10.43
CA PRO A 203 -7.42 14.04 -10.99
C PRO A 203 -6.93 15.04 -9.97
N GLY A 204 -7.81 15.54 -9.08
CA GLY A 204 -7.45 16.50 -8.04
C GLY A 204 -6.44 15.98 -7.02
N ASP A 205 -6.31 14.65 -6.84
CA ASP A 205 -5.30 14.07 -5.95
C ASP A 205 -3.88 14.31 -6.50
N LEU A 206 -3.73 14.38 -7.83
CA LEU A 206 -2.43 14.64 -8.46
C LEU A 206 -1.96 16.07 -8.18
N GLU A 207 -2.86 17.06 -8.34
CA GLU A 207 -2.58 18.47 -8.04
C GLU A 207 -2.21 18.66 -6.56
N LEU A 208 -2.94 17.96 -5.67
CA LEU A 208 -2.64 17.98 -4.24
C LEU A 208 -1.29 17.32 -3.93
N ALA A 209 -0.95 16.23 -4.61
CA ALA A 209 0.34 15.58 -4.46
C ALA A 209 1.49 16.49 -4.93
N GLU A 210 1.33 17.20 -6.05
CA GLU A 210 2.31 18.20 -6.53
C GLU A 210 2.51 19.31 -5.51
N PHE A 211 1.42 19.83 -4.96
CA PHE A 211 1.50 20.85 -3.89
C PHE A 211 2.32 20.33 -2.70
N TYR A 212 2.04 19.14 -2.18
CA TYR A 212 2.77 18.57 -1.06
C TYR A 212 4.24 18.27 -1.40
N LEU A 213 4.53 17.80 -2.61
CA LEU A 213 5.91 17.56 -3.06
C LEU A 213 6.74 18.83 -3.01
N HIS A 214 6.21 19.95 -3.52
CA HIS A 214 6.87 21.25 -3.52
C HIS A 214 7.06 21.84 -2.10
N GLN A 215 6.19 21.48 -1.15
CA GLN A 215 6.35 21.90 0.25
C GLN A 215 7.48 21.14 0.97
N ARG A 216 7.79 19.91 0.57
CA ARG A 216 8.91 19.12 1.12
C ARG A 216 10.30 19.62 0.66
N GLY A 217 10.36 20.29 -0.47
CA GLY A 217 11.61 20.83 -1.02
C GLY A 217 12.01 22.20 -0.46
N ARG A 218 11.21 22.78 0.43
CA ARG A 218 11.50 24.04 1.12
C ARG A 218 11.94 23.79 2.55
#